data_3f6f90e119aa0b8fbb730ed794df0234
#
_entry.id   3f6f90e119aa0b8fbb730ed794df0234
#
_cell.length_a   1.000
_cell.length_b   1.000
_cell.length_c   1.000
_cell.angle_alpha   90.00
_cell.angle_beta   90.00
_cell.angle_gamma   90.00
#
_symmetry.space_group_name_H-M   'P 1'
#
loop_
_entity.id
_entity.type
_entity.pdbx_description
1 polymer ?
#
loop_
_entity_poly.entity_id
_entity_poly.type
_entity_poly.pdbx_seq_one_letter_code
_entity_poly.pdbx_strand_id
1 'polypeptide(L)'
;AHKCPYSAIRIINLPEELKKETVHQYGENGFRLYKLPSIKKGVPIGILGQNGLGKTTAINILSGYLIPNLGKIYEKVEKDDVIEYFKGTNYADYFRNLYSGKIKVATKPQYVDLIPRVYKGKVKELISKFESDKKDLWIEKFHLQDIIERELETLSGGELQSVAIATTLMKDSDIYFFDEPSSYLDIKQRLEFSKIIMDVAEKKQVYIVEHDLAILDFIAEEVHILYGEENAYGIVSKPFTNRHAINSYLLGFIKEENVRIRDWEVKFFIHPPSMDKNVVPLVSWTELKKNYPQFSLSVSPGRLLKGEVVGVVGENATGKTTFVKILAGVEKQDLGEIDSRVKISYKPQYVRLPEEKKVYDLVIDELKENFEDSFFKNEIWEPLKLREFEEAKVSDLPGGGLQLLAIAIALGKSVDVYLLDEPSAYLDSAKRISVAKIIRRFIEKTKRTAIVVDHDVYFIDLISDSLMVFEGKPGVYGKGTGPFNMREGMNRFLKNVGITFRRDDKTKRPRINKPGSYNDREQKNKGEYYYL
;
A
#
# COMPACT_ATOMS: atom_id res chain seq x y z
N ALA A 1 -0.44 11.17 -32.41
CA ALA A 1 -0.96 11.15 -31.03
C ALA A 1 -2.17 12.09 -30.90
N HIS A 2 -2.05 13.39 -31.20
CA HIS A 2 -3.17 14.35 -31.04
C HIS A 2 -4.44 14.05 -31.87
N LYS A 3 -4.39 13.17 -32.86
CA LYS A 3 -5.54 12.75 -33.69
C LYS A 3 -6.15 11.41 -33.23
N CYS A 4 -5.60 10.75 -32.22
CA CYS A 4 -6.17 9.51 -31.71
C CYS A 4 -7.29 9.85 -30.70
N PRO A 5 -8.56 9.53 -30.99
CA PRO A 5 -9.68 9.87 -30.11
C PRO A 5 -9.64 9.12 -28.78
N TYR A 6 -8.87 8.04 -28.70
CA TYR A 6 -8.75 7.20 -27.50
C TYR A 6 -7.48 7.47 -26.69
N SER A 7 -6.68 8.50 -27.05
CA SER A 7 -5.37 8.79 -26.43
C SER A 7 -4.43 7.57 -26.33
N ALA A 8 -4.67 6.54 -27.15
CA ALA A 8 -3.92 5.28 -27.14
C ALA A 8 -2.49 5.41 -27.71
N ILE A 9 -2.16 6.55 -28.33
CA ILE A 9 -0.85 6.80 -28.91
C ILE A 9 -0.18 7.95 -28.19
N ARG A 10 0.89 7.65 -27.46
CA ARG A 10 1.76 8.65 -26.86
C ARG A 10 3.10 8.69 -27.61
N ILE A 11 3.56 9.88 -27.96
CA ILE A 11 4.90 10.10 -28.52
C ILE A 11 5.80 10.54 -27.39
N ILE A 12 6.80 9.73 -27.07
CA ILE A 12 7.77 9.99 -26.02
C ILE A 12 9.12 10.21 -26.70
N ASN A 13 9.63 11.44 -26.61
CA ASN A 13 10.98 11.78 -27.08
C ASN A 13 11.96 11.47 -25.95
N LEU A 14 12.64 10.32 -26.02
CA LEU A 14 13.72 9.97 -25.09
C LEU A 14 15.02 10.63 -25.56
N PRO A 15 15.83 11.19 -24.63
CA PRO A 15 17.18 11.63 -24.94
C PRO A 15 18.01 10.50 -25.57
N GLU A 16 18.82 10.79 -26.56
CA GLU A 16 19.66 9.77 -27.22
C GLU A 16 20.64 9.09 -26.28
N GLU A 17 21.10 9.78 -25.25
CA GLU A 17 21.98 9.24 -24.19
C GLU A 17 21.30 8.09 -23.44
N LEU A 18 20.00 8.15 -23.18
CA LEU A 18 19.25 7.08 -22.51
C LEU A 18 19.13 5.82 -23.36
N LYS A 19 19.15 5.92 -24.70
CA LYS A 19 19.08 4.74 -25.58
C LYS A 19 20.25 3.79 -25.37
N LYS A 20 21.43 4.30 -24.98
CA LYS A 20 22.64 3.51 -24.70
C LYS A 20 22.61 2.78 -23.36
N GLU A 21 21.72 3.16 -22.44
CA GLU A 21 21.60 2.58 -21.09
C GLU A 21 20.41 1.61 -20.97
N THR A 22 19.79 1.20 -22.08
CA THR A 22 18.64 0.28 -22.06
C THR A 22 19.08 -1.10 -21.56
N VAL A 23 18.50 -1.53 -20.46
CA VAL A 23 18.74 -2.86 -19.88
C VAL A 23 17.78 -3.88 -20.50
N HIS A 24 16.50 -3.53 -20.61
CA HIS A 24 15.50 -4.43 -21.20
C HIS A 24 14.40 -3.65 -21.90
N GLN A 25 13.85 -4.24 -22.98
CA GLN A 25 12.76 -3.67 -23.75
C GLN A 25 11.79 -4.78 -24.21
N TYR A 26 10.49 -4.59 -23.94
CA TYR A 26 9.42 -5.50 -24.36
C TYR A 26 8.88 -5.15 -25.74
N GLY A 27 9.64 -5.53 -26.80
CA GLY A 27 9.24 -5.27 -28.19
C GLY A 27 9.52 -3.83 -28.67
N GLU A 28 9.19 -3.53 -29.93
CA GLU A 28 9.57 -2.28 -30.60
C GLU A 28 8.98 -1.03 -29.93
N ASN A 29 7.69 -1.08 -29.61
CA ASN A 29 6.96 0.01 -28.94
C ASN A 29 6.60 -0.34 -27.50
N GLY A 30 7.21 -1.41 -26.95
CA GLY A 30 6.96 -1.86 -25.60
C GLY A 30 7.76 -1.11 -24.55
N PHE A 31 7.42 -1.39 -23.29
CA PHE A 31 8.08 -0.80 -22.13
C PHE A 31 9.60 -0.99 -22.14
N ARG A 32 10.34 0.03 -21.69
CA ARG A 32 11.80 0.04 -21.58
C ARG A 32 12.24 0.29 -20.16
N LEU A 33 13.18 -0.54 -19.70
CA LEU A 33 13.84 -0.35 -18.40
C LEU A 33 15.27 0.14 -18.62
N TYR A 34 15.62 1.22 -17.93
CA TYR A 34 16.96 1.80 -17.90
C TYR A 34 17.58 1.63 -16.52
N LYS A 35 18.81 1.15 -16.46
CA LYS A 35 19.57 0.88 -15.23
C LYS A 35 18.94 -0.21 -14.35
N LEU A 36 19.66 -0.63 -13.34
CA LEU A 36 19.25 -1.61 -12.34
C LEU A 36 19.53 -1.07 -10.93
N PRO A 37 18.78 -1.55 -9.92
CA PRO A 37 19.11 -1.28 -8.52
C PRO A 37 20.51 -1.78 -8.14
N SER A 38 21.21 -1.04 -7.29
CA SER A 38 22.58 -1.38 -6.82
C SER A 38 22.63 -2.77 -6.19
N ILE A 39 23.81 -3.39 -6.28
CA ILE A 39 24.10 -4.68 -5.64
C ILE A 39 24.89 -4.42 -4.36
N LYS A 40 24.26 -4.61 -3.20
CA LYS A 40 24.85 -4.37 -1.90
C LYS A 40 24.37 -5.37 -0.86
N LYS A 41 25.28 -5.85 -0.03
CA LYS A 41 24.98 -6.74 1.12
C LYS A 41 24.98 -5.93 2.42
N GLY A 42 24.34 -6.48 3.44
CA GLY A 42 24.36 -5.92 4.80
C GLY A 42 23.30 -4.87 5.10
N VAL A 43 22.55 -4.44 4.08
CA VAL A 43 21.47 -3.47 4.23
C VAL A 43 20.29 -3.83 3.32
N PRO A 44 19.03 -3.63 3.78
CA PRO A 44 17.87 -3.79 2.91
C PRO A 44 17.82 -2.65 1.88
N ILE A 45 17.61 -3.02 0.61
CA ILE A 45 17.47 -2.07 -0.51
C ILE A 45 16.00 -1.92 -0.85
N GLY A 46 15.49 -0.70 -0.71
CA GLY A 46 14.14 -0.35 -1.09
C GLY A 46 14.02 0.06 -2.56
N ILE A 47 12.91 -0.31 -3.18
CA ILE A 47 12.55 0.08 -4.54
C ILE A 47 11.21 0.80 -4.48
N LEU A 48 11.21 2.09 -4.82
CA LEU A 48 10.05 2.97 -4.75
C LEU A 48 9.71 3.50 -6.15
N GLY A 49 8.44 3.51 -6.50
CA GLY A 49 7.97 4.06 -7.78
C GLY A 49 6.53 3.67 -8.06
N GLN A 50 5.91 4.37 -9.01
CA GLN A 50 4.56 4.07 -9.47
C GLN A 50 4.50 2.68 -10.14
N ASN A 51 3.31 2.14 -10.28
CA ASN A 51 3.11 0.92 -11.07
C ASN A 51 3.40 1.20 -12.54
N GLY A 52 3.77 0.16 -13.30
CA GLY A 52 4.13 0.31 -14.71
C GLY A 52 5.51 0.94 -14.99
N LEU A 53 6.34 1.22 -13.97
CA LEU A 53 7.71 1.75 -14.13
C LEU A 53 8.80 0.67 -14.15
N GLY A 54 8.43 -0.62 -14.14
CA GLY A 54 9.38 -1.72 -14.31
C GLY A 54 10.02 -2.24 -13.02
N LYS A 55 9.44 -2.01 -11.84
CA LYS A 55 9.92 -2.58 -10.56
C LYS A 55 10.05 -4.10 -10.63
N THR A 56 8.99 -4.79 -11.03
CA THR A 56 8.98 -6.25 -11.21
C THR A 56 9.92 -6.71 -12.31
N THR A 57 10.08 -5.94 -13.39
CA THR A 57 11.07 -6.23 -14.44
C THR A 57 12.49 -6.20 -13.89
N ALA A 58 12.83 -5.18 -13.09
CA ALA A 58 14.15 -5.09 -12.44
C ALA A 58 14.40 -6.28 -11.49
N ILE A 59 13.39 -6.66 -10.69
CA ILE A 59 13.45 -7.85 -9.83
C ILE A 59 13.68 -9.11 -10.67
N ASN A 60 12.90 -9.33 -11.73
CA ASN A 60 13.00 -10.51 -12.57
C ASN A 60 14.38 -10.62 -13.25
N ILE A 61 14.99 -9.51 -13.62
CA ILE A 61 16.35 -9.48 -14.15
C ILE A 61 17.37 -9.85 -13.06
N LEU A 62 17.31 -9.20 -11.90
CA LEU A 62 18.21 -9.46 -10.79
C LEU A 62 18.02 -10.84 -10.17
N SER A 63 16.85 -11.43 -10.25
CA SER A 63 16.59 -12.81 -9.80
C SER A 63 16.94 -13.88 -10.83
N GLY A 64 17.28 -13.49 -12.07
CA GLY A 64 17.63 -14.41 -13.14
C GLY A 64 16.40 -15.05 -13.84
N TYR A 65 15.19 -14.66 -13.48
CA TYR A 65 13.97 -15.13 -14.17
C TYR A 65 13.81 -14.51 -15.56
N LEU A 66 14.42 -13.35 -15.78
CA LEU A 66 14.43 -12.64 -17.07
C LEU A 66 15.86 -12.33 -17.47
N ILE A 67 16.31 -12.84 -18.62
CA ILE A 67 17.56 -12.42 -19.23
C ILE A 67 17.30 -11.08 -19.95
N PRO A 68 17.98 -9.99 -19.58
CA PRO A 68 17.76 -8.71 -20.21
C PRO A 68 18.25 -8.73 -21.67
N ASN A 69 17.47 -8.15 -22.58
CA ASN A 69 17.82 -8.12 -23.99
C ASN A 69 18.67 -6.91 -24.42
N LEU A 70 19.07 -6.04 -23.46
CA LEU A 70 19.94 -4.89 -23.72
C LEU A 70 19.44 -3.95 -24.82
N GLY A 71 18.11 -3.87 -24.99
CA GLY A 71 17.47 -3.13 -26.09
C GLY A 71 17.50 -3.83 -27.46
N LYS A 72 18.07 -5.02 -27.58
CA LYS A 72 18.17 -5.81 -28.81
C LYS A 72 16.94 -6.68 -28.98
N ILE A 73 15.85 -6.11 -29.48
CA ILE A 73 14.54 -6.78 -29.57
C ILE A 73 14.43 -7.83 -30.69
N TYR A 74 15.31 -7.77 -31.66
CA TYR A 74 15.33 -8.68 -32.82
C TYR A 74 16.41 -9.74 -32.72
N GLU A 75 17.30 -9.65 -31.72
CA GLU A 75 18.40 -10.57 -31.50
C GLU A 75 18.20 -11.35 -30.20
N LYS A 76 18.65 -12.59 -30.19
CA LYS A 76 18.71 -13.36 -28.96
C LYS A 76 19.96 -12.95 -28.17
N VAL A 77 19.76 -12.40 -26.98
CA VAL A 77 20.85 -12.08 -26.05
C VAL A 77 21.09 -13.28 -25.14
N GLU A 78 22.32 -13.76 -25.11
CA GLU A 78 22.75 -14.85 -24.25
C GLU A 78 23.30 -14.31 -22.91
N LYS A 79 23.48 -15.20 -21.93
CA LYS A 79 23.97 -14.84 -20.59
C LYS A 79 25.35 -14.18 -20.62
N ASP A 80 26.22 -14.61 -21.53
CA ASP A 80 27.56 -14.05 -21.69
C ASP A 80 27.54 -12.63 -22.24
N ASP A 81 26.60 -12.31 -23.14
CA ASP A 81 26.40 -10.94 -23.65
C ASP A 81 26.02 -9.98 -22.51
N VAL A 82 25.19 -10.44 -21.55
CA VAL A 82 24.81 -9.65 -20.37
C VAL A 82 26.04 -9.39 -19.49
N ILE A 83 26.87 -10.41 -19.25
CA ILE A 83 28.08 -10.27 -18.45
C ILE A 83 29.07 -9.28 -19.10
N GLU A 84 29.25 -9.37 -20.42
CA GLU A 84 30.13 -8.47 -21.16
C GLU A 84 29.60 -7.02 -21.19
N TYR A 85 28.28 -6.84 -21.34
CA TYR A 85 27.64 -5.51 -21.30
C TYR A 85 27.91 -4.78 -19.97
N PHE A 86 27.87 -5.51 -18.86
CA PHE A 86 28.12 -4.96 -17.53
C PHE A 86 29.60 -5.02 -17.09
N LYS A 87 30.53 -5.35 -17.99
CA LYS A 87 31.95 -5.45 -17.70
C LYS A 87 32.50 -4.17 -17.05
N GLY A 88 33.32 -4.34 -16.03
CA GLY A 88 33.86 -3.23 -15.24
C GLY A 88 32.90 -2.68 -14.17
N THR A 89 31.75 -3.29 -14.00
CA THR A 89 30.79 -2.98 -12.92
C THR A 89 30.58 -4.19 -12.00
N ASN A 90 30.00 -3.96 -10.82
CA ASN A 90 29.63 -5.03 -9.88
C ASN A 90 28.58 -6.01 -10.45
N TYR A 91 27.84 -5.59 -11.47
CA TYR A 91 26.83 -6.44 -12.11
C TYR A 91 27.47 -7.58 -12.91
N ALA A 92 28.65 -7.40 -13.52
CA ALA A 92 29.30 -8.46 -14.27
C ALA A 92 29.59 -9.70 -13.40
N ASP A 93 30.17 -9.50 -12.22
CA ASP A 93 30.43 -10.59 -11.28
C ASP A 93 29.15 -11.17 -10.67
N TYR A 94 28.17 -10.30 -10.42
CA TYR A 94 26.85 -10.71 -9.96
C TYR A 94 26.19 -11.67 -10.96
N PHE A 95 26.02 -11.27 -12.22
CA PHE A 95 25.40 -12.10 -13.25
C PHE A 95 26.18 -13.37 -13.55
N ARG A 96 27.52 -13.31 -13.53
CA ARG A 96 28.36 -14.51 -13.67
C ARG A 96 28.06 -15.54 -12.58
N ASN A 97 27.96 -15.10 -11.33
CA ASN A 97 27.66 -15.98 -10.20
C ASN A 97 26.21 -16.45 -10.20
N LEU A 98 25.27 -15.59 -10.58
CA LEU A 98 23.86 -15.92 -10.71
C LEU A 98 23.63 -16.98 -11.79
N TYR A 99 24.14 -16.76 -13.00
CA TYR A 99 23.94 -17.66 -14.13
C TYR A 99 24.70 -18.98 -14.01
N SER A 100 25.79 -19.03 -13.24
CA SER A 100 26.48 -20.27 -12.90
C SER A 100 25.85 -21.02 -11.72
N GLY A 101 24.81 -20.51 -11.10
CA GLY A 101 24.13 -21.14 -9.96
C GLY A 101 24.88 -21.05 -8.63
N LYS A 102 25.96 -20.25 -8.55
CA LYS A 102 26.70 -19.99 -7.30
C LYS A 102 25.91 -19.12 -6.32
N ILE A 103 24.99 -18.31 -6.81
CA ILE A 103 24.09 -17.47 -6.01
C ILE A 103 22.69 -18.07 -6.07
N LYS A 104 22.12 -18.36 -4.91
CA LYS A 104 20.73 -18.80 -4.77
C LYS A 104 19.82 -17.60 -4.52
N VAL A 105 18.69 -17.56 -5.19
CA VAL A 105 17.72 -16.47 -5.12
C VAL A 105 16.36 -17.00 -4.71
N ALA A 106 15.68 -16.27 -3.84
CA ALA A 106 14.28 -16.50 -3.51
C ALA A 106 13.47 -15.22 -3.72
N THR A 107 12.31 -15.38 -4.35
CA THR A 107 11.38 -14.27 -4.60
C THR A 107 10.04 -14.58 -3.95
N LYS A 108 9.52 -13.63 -3.19
CA LYS A 108 8.14 -13.62 -2.71
C LYS A 108 7.28 -13.00 -3.82
N PRO A 109 6.30 -13.71 -4.35
CA PRO A 109 5.46 -13.19 -5.43
C PRO A 109 4.55 -12.05 -4.92
N GLN A 110 4.16 -11.14 -5.81
CA GLN A 110 3.27 -10.02 -5.51
C GLN A 110 1.87 -10.50 -5.10
N TYR A 111 1.26 -11.37 -5.90
CA TYR A 111 -0.12 -11.82 -5.73
C TYR A 111 -0.22 -13.11 -4.92
N VAL A 112 -0.45 -12.99 -3.61
CA VAL A 112 -0.56 -14.15 -2.71
C VAL A 112 -1.90 -14.87 -2.82
N ASP A 113 -2.93 -14.20 -3.26
CA ASP A 113 -4.28 -14.76 -3.53
C ASP A 113 -4.27 -15.80 -4.67
N LEU A 114 -3.21 -15.85 -5.47
CA LEU A 114 -3.01 -16.89 -6.48
C LEU A 114 -2.43 -18.19 -5.87
N ILE A 115 -1.86 -18.16 -4.67
CA ILE A 115 -1.26 -19.35 -4.04
C ILE A 115 -2.27 -20.50 -3.94
N PRO A 116 -3.51 -20.29 -3.44
CA PRO A 116 -4.50 -21.37 -3.37
C PRO A 116 -4.95 -21.93 -4.73
N ARG A 117 -4.75 -21.17 -5.82
CA ARG A 117 -5.05 -21.65 -7.18
C ARG A 117 -3.99 -22.62 -7.71
N VAL A 118 -2.73 -22.43 -7.27
CA VAL A 118 -1.58 -23.24 -7.71
C VAL A 118 -1.33 -24.41 -6.76
N TYR A 119 -1.51 -24.20 -5.47
CA TYR A 119 -1.30 -25.21 -4.43
C TYR A 119 -2.61 -25.49 -3.70
N LYS A 120 -3.09 -26.74 -3.82
CA LYS A 120 -4.24 -27.24 -3.06
C LYS A 120 -3.77 -27.94 -1.81
N GLY A 121 -4.57 -27.91 -0.75
CA GLY A 121 -4.32 -28.61 0.50
C GLY A 121 -3.93 -27.67 1.66
N LYS A 122 -3.41 -28.26 2.71
CA LYS A 122 -3.15 -27.58 3.98
C LYS A 122 -1.82 -26.83 3.99
N VAL A 123 -1.72 -25.81 4.85
CA VAL A 123 -0.49 -25.04 5.08
C VAL A 123 0.71 -25.95 5.36
N LYS A 124 0.54 -26.97 6.22
CA LYS A 124 1.60 -27.95 6.53
C LYS A 124 2.14 -28.69 5.32
N GLU A 125 1.27 -29.03 4.37
CA GLU A 125 1.65 -29.75 3.16
C GLU A 125 2.50 -28.85 2.23
N LEU A 126 2.16 -27.55 2.15
CA LEU A 126 2.98 -26.58 1.44
C LEU A 126 4.34 -26.42 2.11
N ILE A 127 4.37 -26.22 3.45
CA ILE A 127 5.60 -26.05 4.22
C ILE A 127 6.49 -27.29 4.15
N SER A 128 5.91 -28.51 4.12
CA SER A 128 6.68 -29.76 4.06
C SER A 128 7.55 -29.88 2.81
N LYS A 129 7.18 -29.18 1.72
CA LYS A 129 7.96 -29.19 0.46
C LYS A 129 9.30 -28.45 0.55
N PHE A 130 9.51 -27.67 1.59
CA PHE A 130 10.77 -26.94 1.80
C PHE A 130 11.67 -27.72 2.77
N GLU A 131 12.88 -28.03 2.35
CA GLU A 131 13.93 -28.55 3.21
C GLU A 131 14.70 -27.38 3.83
N SER A 132 14.51 -27.13 5.12
CA SER A 132 15.17 -26.03 5.83
C SER A 132 15.32 -26.36 7.31
N ASP A 133 16.53 -26.22 7.83
CA ASP A 133 16.82 -26.37 9.27
C ASP A 133 16.17 -25.25 10.12
N LYS A 134 15.72 -24.18 9.47
CA LYS A 134 15.05 -23.02 10.11
C LYS A 134 13.54 -23.05 9.96
N LYS A 135 12.94 -24.19 9.57
CA LYS A 135 11.50 -24.30 9.32
C LYS A 135 10.69 -23.90 10.55
N ASP A 136 11.00 -24.47 11.69
CA ASP A 136 10.30 -24.22 12.96
C ASP A 136 10.45 -22.75 13.41
N LEU A 137 11.62 -22.16 13.19
CA LEU A 137 11.86 -20.74 13.44
C LEU A 137 10.91 -19.85 12.65
N TRP A 138 10.71 -20.13 11.34
CA TRP A 138 9.84 -19.33 10.51
C TRP A 138 8.36 -19.58 10.80
N ILE A 139 7.98 -20.80 11.15
CA ILE A 139 6.63 -21.12 11.63
C ILE A 139 6.31 -20.30 12.89
N GLU A 140 7.23 -20.25 13.85
CA GLU A 140 7.06 -19.48 15.07
C GLU A 140 7.01 -17.97 14.82
N LYS A 141 7.99 -17.42 14.09
CA LYS A 141 8.12 -15.98 13.83
C LYS A 141 6.94 -15.39 13.04
N PHE A 142 6.26 -16.20 12.22
CA PHE A 142 5.08 -15.78 11.44
C PHE A 142 3.77 -16.32 12.02
N HIS A 143 3.78 -16.88 13.24
CA HIS A 143 2.59 -17.40 13.94
C HIS A 143 1.78 -18.41 13.10
N LEU A 144 2.47 -19.24 12.30
CA LEU A 144 1.79 -20.19 11.40
C LEU A 144 1.25 -21.42 12.13
N GLN A 145 1.65 -21.67 13.39
CA GLN A 145 1.15 -22.80 14.20
C GLN A 145 -0.38 -22.79 14.34
N ASP A 146 -0.99 -21.61 14.39
CA ASP A 146 -2.44 -21.47 14.56
C ASP A 146 -3.24 -21.82 13.29
N ILE A 147 -2.57 -21.79 12.13
CA ILE A 147 -3.19 -22.02 10.83
C ILE A 147 -2.61 -23.23 10.08
N ILE A 148 -1.67 -23.95 10.68
CA ILE A 148 -0.89 -25.00 10.00
C ILE A 148 -1.76 -26.17 9.48
N GLU A 149 -2.87 -26.46 10.15
CA GLU A 149 -3.84 -27.50 9.77
C GLU A 149 -4.97 -26.98 8.85
N ARG A 150 -5.01 -25.65 8.59
CA ARG A 150 -6.06 -25.06 7.73
C ARG A 150 -5.73 -25.22 6.25
N GLU A 151 -6.79 -25.30 5.44
CA GLU A 151 -6.70 -25.29 3.98
C GLU A 151 -6.28 -23.90 3.49
N LEU A 152 -5.38 -23.82 2.50
CA LEU A 152 -4.88 -22.57 1.94
C LEU A 152 -6.02 -21.67 1.39
N GLU A 153 -7.09 -22.28 0.87
CA GLU A 153 -8.26 -21.56 0.34
C GLU A 153 -9.09 -20.86 1.42
N THR A 154 -8.95 -21.26 2.69
CA THR A 154 -9.69 -20.69 3.82
C THR A 154 -8.92 -19.57 4.54
N LEU A 155 -7.69 -19.31 4.12
CA LEU A 155 -6.85 -18.30 4.74
C LEU A 155 -7.25 -16.89 4.30
N SER A 156 -7.14 -15.96 5.23
CA SER A 156 -7.22 -14.53 4.92
C SER A 156 -6.00 -14.05 4.11
N GLY A 157 -6.12 -12.90 3.45
CA GLY A 157 -5.00 -12.31 2.71
C GLY A 157 -3.74 -12.11 3.56
N GLY A 158 -3.89 -11.69 4.83
CA GLY A 158 -2.76 -11.53 5.76
C GLY A 158 -2.11 -12.84 6.15
N GLU A 159 -2.91 -13.90 6.39
CA GLU A 159 -2.40 -15.25 6.67
C GLU A 159 -1.66 -15.83 5.44
N LEU A 160 -2.22 -15.68 4.24
CA LEU A 160 -1.55 -16.07 2.99
C LEU A 160 -0.24 -15.31 2.78
N GLN A 161 -0.22 -14.02 3.12
CA GLN A 161 0.99 -13.20 3.05
C GLN A 161 2.08 -13.72 4.01
N SER A 162 1.71 -14.03 5.25
CA SER A 162 2.62 -14.61 6.24
C SER A 162 3.18 -15.95 5.77
N VAL A 163 2.35 -16.83 5.22
CA VAL A 163 2.78 -18.11 4.63
C VAL A 163 3.73 -17.87 3.45
N ALA A 164 3.44 -16.93 2.55
CA ALA A 164 4.29 -16.62 1.39
C ALA A 164 5.66 -16.10 1.80
N ILE A 165 5.73 -15.23 2.80
CA ILE A 165 7.00 -14.69 3.31
C ILE A 165 7.80 -15.79 4.01
N ALA A 166 7.17 -16.55 4.89
CA ALA A 166 7.83 -17.65 5.63
C ALA A 166 8.42 -18.69 4.67
N THR A 167 7.63 -19.15 3.69
CA THR A 167 8.10 -20.13 2.68
C THR A 167 9.20 -19.56 1.78
N THR A 168 9.21 -18.26 1.52
CA THR A 168 10.31 -17.61 0.80
C THR A 168 11.59 -17.66 1.62
N LEU A 169 11.53 -17.40 2.93
CA LEU A 169 12.69 -17.45 3.83
C LEU A 169 13.18 -18.89 4.10
N MET A 170 12.28 -19.88 4.03
CA MET A 170 12.63 -21.30 4.15
C MET A 170 13.54 -21.80 3.00
N LYS A 171 13.61 -21.09 1.87
CA LYS A 171 14.49 -21.48 0.75
C LYS A 171 15.99 -21.30 1.04
N ASP A 172 16.38 -20.69 2.15
CA ASP A 172 17.76 -20.37 2.57
C ASP A 172 18.65 -19.90 1.43
N SER A 173 18.26 -18.79 0.84
CA SER A 173 18.91 -18.19 -0.33
C SER A 173 19.95 -17.15 0.07
N ASP A 174 20.81 -16.76 -0.87
CA ASP A 174 21.78 -15.67 -0.69
C ASP A 174 21.14 -14.31 -0.87
N ILE A 175 20.09 -14.26 -1.72
CA ILE A 175 19.38 -13.05 -2.09
C ILE A 175 17.88 -13.30 -1.98
N TYR A 176 17.18 -12.33 -1.37
CA TYR A 176 15.74 -12.32 -1.24
C TYR A 176 15.13 -11.10 -1.91
N PHE A 177 14.10 -11.32 -2.69
CA PHE A 177 13.25 -10.28 -3.27
C PHE A 177 11.83 -10.37 -2.68
N PHE A 178 11.39 -9.28 -2.08
CA PHE A 178 10.04 -9.16 -1.54
C PHE A 178 9.27 -8.11 -2.33
N ASP A 179 8.29 -8.56 -3.10
CA ASP A 179 7.41 -7.67 -3.87
C ASP A 179 6.11 -7.44 -3.09
N GLU A 180 5.91 -6.20 -2.62
CA GLU A 180 4.80 -5.75 -1.79
C GLU A 180 4.51 -6.66 -0.57
N PRO A 181 5.50 -6.88 0.31
CA PRO A 181 5.34 -7.81 1.43
C PRO A 181 4.39 -7.32 2.52
N SER A 182 4.11 -6.02 2.61
CA SER A 182 3.22 -5.45 3.64
C SER A 182 1.74 -5.48 3.25
N SER A 183 1.41 -5.84 2.01
CA SER A 183 0.02 -5.95 1.56
C SER A 183 -0.77 -6.90 2.44
N TYR A 184 -2.02 -6.56 2.77
CA TYR A 184 -2.93 -7.28 3.66
C TYR A 184 -2.52 -7.36 5.14
N LEU A 185 -1.30 -6.94 5.51
CA LEU A 185 -0.83 -6.93 6.89
C LEU A 185 -1.27 -5.65 7.60
N ASP A 186 -1.67 -5.78 8.87
CA ASP A 186 -1.85 -4.61 9.73
C ASP A 186 -0.49 -4.03 10.18
N ILE A 187 -0.52 -2.87 10.83
CA ILE A 187 0.71 -2.15 11.20
C ILE A 187 1.62 -2.97 12.13
N LYS A 188 1.06 -3.77 13.02
CA LYS A 188 1.84 -4.62 13.94
C LYS A 188 2.56 -5.74 13.18
N GLN A 189 1.83 -6.44 12.32
CA GLN A 189 2.39 -7.47 11.45
C GLN A 189 3.45 -6.90 10.49
N ARG A 190 3.21 -5.71 9.91
CA ARG A 190 4.20 -5.02 9.07
C ARG A 190 5.49 -4.73 9.80
N LEU A 191 5.42 -4.33 11.07
CA LEU A 191 6.60 -4.06 11.89
C LEU A 191 7.33 -5.33 12.33
N GLU A 192 6.62 -6.39 12.65
CA GLU A 192 7.21 -7.70 12.95
C GLU A 192 7.96 -8.23 11.74
N PHE A 193 7.32 -8.22 10.57
CA PHE A 193 7.96 -8.53 9.30
C PHE A 193 9.20 -7.65 9.06
N SER A 194 9.08 -6.35 9.26
CA SER A 194 10.17 -5.39 9.06
C SER A 194 11.41 -5.74 9.87
N LYS A 195 11.24 -6.08 11.15
CA LYS A 195 12.33 -6.49 12.04
C LYS A 195 13.00 -7.78 11.54
N ILE A 196 12.19 -8.78 11.15
CA ILE A 196 12.70 -10.04 10.59
C ILE A 196 13.55 -9.77 9.36
N ILE A 197 13.09 -8.92 8.45
CA ILE A 197 13.81 -8.59 7.23
C ILE A 197 15.11 -7.84 7.51
N MET A 198 15.13 -6.92 8.47
CA MET A 198 16.36 -6.23 8.88
C MET A 198 17.40 -7.22 9.44
N ASP A 199 16.96 -8.16 10.29
CA ASP A 199 17.85 -9.23 10.81
C ASP A 199 18.40 -10.13 9.69
N VAL A 200 17.56 -10.47 8.70
CA VAL A 200 17.99 -11.26 7.53
C VAL A 200 18.99 -10.48 6.67
N ALA A 201 18.76 -9.18 6.49
CA ALA A 201 19.61 -8.34 5.65
C ALA A 201 21.03 -8.12 6.20
N GLU A 202 21.26 -8.29 7.51
CA GLU A 202 22.62 -8.26 8.07
C GLU A 202 23.57 -9.27 7.42
N LYS A 203 23.04 -10.43 6.99
CA LYS A 203 23.83 -11.55 6.44
C LYS A 203 23.54 -11.85 4.97
N LYS A 204 22.40 -11.44 4.49
CA LYS A 204 21.86 -11.74 3.15
C LYS A 204 21.63 -10.45 2.37
N GLN A 205 21.53 -10.54 1.07
CA GLN A 205 21.11 -9.41 0.24
C GLN A 205 19.58 -9.40 0.14
N VAL A 206 18.96 -8.25 0.42
CA VAL A 206 17.50 -8.14 0.45
C VAL A 206 17.04 -6.93 -0.36
N TYR A 207 16.10 -7.16 -1.26
CA TYR A 207 15.39 -6.14 -2.02
C TYR A 207 13.91 -6.13 -1.65
N ILE A 208 13.35 -4.94 -1.49
CA ILE A 208 11.97 -4.76 -1.09
C ILE A 208 11.31 -3.73 -2.00
N VAL A 209 10.30 -4.14 -2.74
CA VAL A 209 9.37 -3.21 -3.39
C VAL A 209 8.24 -2.93 -2.41
N GLU A 210 8.03 -1.68 -2.05
CA GLU A 210 7.02 -1.33 -1.06
C GLU A 210 6.31 -0.01 -1.42
N HIS A 211 5.01 0.02 -1.19
CA HIS A 211 4.17 1.19 -1.43
C HIS A 211 3.78 1.92 -0.15
N ASP A 212 3.88 1.27 1.01
CA ASP A 212 3.76 1.93 2.30
C ASP A 212 5.07 2.67 2.62
N LEU A 213 5.04 3.99 2.48
CA LEU A 213 6.23 4.83 2.68
C LEU A 213 6.73 4.83 4.12
N ALA A 214 5.84 4.62 5.12
CA ALA A 214 6.25 4.53 6.52
C ALA A 214 7.05 3.25 6.78
N ILE A 215 6.60 2.15 6.20
CA ILE A 215 7.27 0.85 6.30
C ILE A 215 8.57 0.85 5.50
N LEU A 216 8.57 1.41 4.29
CA LEU A 216 9.79 1.54 3.48
C LEU A 216 10.86 2.37 4.21
N ASP A 217 10.46 3.51 4.83
CA ASP A 217 11.35 4.35 5.63
C ASP A 217 11.91 3.63 6.87
N PHE A 218 11.17 2.68 7.39
CA PHE A 218 11.57 1.91 8.56
C PHE A 218 12.53 0.76 8.21
N ILE A 219 12.24 0.01 7.12
CA ILE A 219 13.03 -1.18 6.72
C ILE A 219 14.30 -0.79 5.97
N ALA A 220 14.16 0.02 4.90
CA ALA A 220 15.23 0.25 3.96
C ALA A 220 16.28 1.23 4.50
N GLU A 221 17.55 0.99 4.21
CA GLU A 221 18.63 1.95 4.43
C GLU A 221 18.99 2.70 3.16
N GLU A 222 18.95 2.00 2.02
CA GLU A 222 19.09 2.59 0.70
C GLU A 222 17.79 2.39 -0.10
N VAL A 223 17.43 3.39 -0.88
CA VAL A 223 16.22 3.37 -1.72
C VAL A 223 16.54 3.87 -3.12
N HIS A 224 16.14 3.09 -4.12
CA HIS A 224 16.09 3.53 -5.50
C HIS A 224 14.68 4.03 -5.84
N ILE A 225 14.61 5.21 -6.45
CA ILE A 225 13.36 5.74 -6.98
C ILE A 225 13.30 5.38 -8.46
N LEU A 226 12.23 4.71 -8.88
CA LEU A 226 11.91 4.53 -10.28
C LEU A 226 11.03 5.68 -10.76
N TYR A 227 11.43 6.29 -11.85
CA TYR A 227 10.72 7.40 -12.48
C TYR A 227 10.67 7.21 -13.99
N GLY A 228 9.74 7.88 -14.65
CA GLY A 228 9.51 7.73 -16.07
C GLY A 228 8.05 7.92 -16.44
N GLU A 229 7.61 7.23 -17.48
CA GLU A 229 6.22 7.24 -17.97
C GLU A 229 5.61 5.84 -17.81
N GLU A 230 4.46 5.76 -17.15
CA GLU A 230 3.76 4.52 -16.85
C GLU A 230 3.54 3.69 -18.12
N ASN A 231 3.93 2.41 -18.09
CA ASN A 231 3.86 1.45 -19.20
C ASN A 231 4.66 1.81 -20.46
N ALA A 232 5.46 2.87 -20.45
CA ALA A 232 6.30 3.27 -21.57
C ALA A 232 7.79 3.10 -21.27
N TYR A 233 8.27 3.68 -20.19
CA TYR A 233 9.65 3.47 -19.74
C TYR A 233 9.82 3.76 -18.25
N GLY A 234 10.83 3.14 -17.65
CA GLY A 234 11.27 3.41 -16.30
C GLY A 234 12.78 3.54 -16.19
N ILE A 235 13.20 4.46 -15.36
CA ILE A 235 14.62 4.72 -15.06
C ILE A 235 14.82 4.48 -13.57
N VAL A 236 15.82 3.67 -13.23
CA VAL A 236 16.22 3.45 -11.84
C VAL A 236 17.20 4.54 -11.42
N SER A 237 16.86 5.31 -10.37
CA SER A 237 17.74 6.35 -9.84
C SER A 237 19.02 5.78 -9.24
N LYS A 238 19.98 6.64 -8.94
CA LYS A 238 21.06 6.33 -8.00
C LYS A 238 20.49 5.94 -6.63
N PRO A 239 21.24 5.18 -5.81
CA PRO A 239 20.83 4.87 -4.45
C PRO A 239 20.82 6.13 -3.58
N PHE A 240 19.76 6.33 -2.84
CA PHE A 240 19.62 7.40 -1.85
C PHE A 240 19.44 6.78 -0.45
N THR A 241 19.77 7.54 0.59
CA THR A 241 19.32 7.17 1.93
C THR A 241 17.79 7.20 1.99
N ASN A 242 17.18 6.34 2.79
CA ASN A 242 15.73 6.23 2.91
C ASN A 242 15.05 7.59 3.14
N ARG A 243 15.57 8.40 4.09
CA ARG A 243 15.04 9.73 4.39
C ARG A 243 15.06 10.64 3.16
N HIS A 244 16.17 10.66 2.44
CA HIS A 244 16.34 11.51 1.27
C HIS A 244 15.42 11.08 0.13
N ALA A 245 15.37 9.78 -0.18
CA ALA A 245 14.51 9.23 -1.21
C ALA A 245 13.04 9.56 -0.97
N ILE A 246 12.54 9.28 0.23
CA ILE A 246 11.13 9.50 0.55
C ILE A 246 10.79 10.99 0.56
N ASN A 247 11.67 11.85 1.10
CA ASN A 247 11.45 13.29 1.05
C ASN A 247 11.42 13.82 -0.40
N SER A 248 12.34 13.39 -1.27
CA SER A 248 12.35 13.74 -2.69
C SER A 248 11.08 13.26 -3.41
N TYR A 249 10.64 12.03 -3.10
CA TYR A 249 9.41 11.47 -3.64
C TYR A 249 8.17 12.26 -3.21
N LEU A 250 8.10 12.68 -1.94
CA LEU A 250 6.99 13.50 -1.42
C LEU A 250 7.01 14.92 -1.98
N LEU A 251 8.20 15.52 -2.14
CA LEU A 251 8.36 16.82 -2.79
C LEU A 251 8.02 16.78 -4.30
N GLY A 252 8.02 15.59 -4.91
CA GLY A 252 7.74 15.44 -6.34
C GLY A 252 8.90 15.82 -7.25
N PHE A 253 10.11 16.01 -6.71
CA PHE A 253 11.30 16.41 -7.45
C PHE A 253 12.56 15.69 -6.94
N ILE A 254 13.26 15.01 -7.84
CA ILE A 254 14.54 14.33 -7.58
C ILE A 254 15.64 15.27 -8.04
N LYS A 255 16.23 16.00 -7.10
CA LYS A 255 17.21 17.04 -7.39
C LYS A 255 18.45 16.53 -8.11
N GLU A 256 18.96 15.38 -7.68
CA GLU A 256 20.20 14.78 -8.17
C GLU A 256 20.08 14.24 -9.61
N GLU A 257 18.85 13.93 -10.03
CA GLU A 257 18.54 13.50 -11.39
C GLU A 257 17.92 14.64 -12.22
N ASN A 258 17.69 15.79 -11.60
CA ASN A 258 17.00 16.95 -12.19
C ASN A 258 15.65 16.60 -12.82
N VAL A 259 14.87 15.71 -12.17
CA VAL A 259 13.62 15.18 -12.69
C VAL A 259 12.46 15.54 -11.77
N ARG A 260 11.40 16.08 -12.36
CA ARG A 260 10.12 16.29 -11.70
C ARG A 260 9.22 15.08 -11.96
N ILE A 261 8.85 14.38 -10.87
CA ILE A 261 7.98 13.19 -10.91
C ILE A 261 6.51 13.51 -10.63
N ARG A 262 6.24 14.73 -10.11
CA ARG A 262 4.90 15.23 -9.82
C ARG A 262 4.90 16.76 -9.72
N ASP A 263 3.85 17.42 -10.22
CA ASP A 263 3.74 18.89 -10.27
C ASP A 263 3.40 19.56 -8.93
N TRP A 264 3.09 18.79 -7.92
CA TRP A 264 2.73 19.27 -6.58
C TRP A 264 3.44 18.48 -5.50
N GLU A 265 3.72 19.14 -4.38
CA GLU A 265 4.33 18.54 -3.19
C GLU A 265 3.27 17.97 -2.24
N VAL A 266 3.65 16.93 -1.48
CA VAL A 266 2.85 16.39 -0.38
C VAL A 266 3.25 17.09 0.89
N LYS A 267 2.28 17.76 1.53
CA LYS A 267 2.46 18.42 2.81
C LYS A 267 1.67 17.69 3.87
N PHE A 268 2.35 17.31 4.94
CA PHE A 268 1.71 16.83 6.16
C PHE A 268 1.45 18.02 7.07
N PHE A 269 0.22 18.11 7.56
CA PHE A 269 -0.18 19.19 8.45
C PHE A 269 -0.09 18.71 9.89
N ILE A 270 0.32 19.61 10.78
CA ILE A 270 0.15 19.43 12.21
C ILE A 270 -1.27 19.88 12.51
N HIS A 271 -2.15 18.93 12.80
CA HIS A 271 -3.55 19.22 13.09
C HIS A 271 -3.64 19.98 14.43
N PRO A 272 -4.15 21.22 14.44
CA PRO A 272 -4.39 21.90 15.70
C PRO A 272 -5.47 21.16 16.49
N PRO A 273 -5.41 21.17 17.82
CA PRO A 273 -6.46 20.61 18.66
C PRO A 273 -7.70 21.50 18.59
N SER A 274 -8.51 21.35 17.55
CA SER A 274 -9.77 22.08 17.42
C SER A 274 -10.95 21.13 17.42
N MET A 275 -11.52 20.91 18.59
CA MET A 275 -12.93 20.58 18.68
C MET A 275 -13.65 21.87 19.07
N ASP A 276 -14.30 22.50 18.12
CA ASP A 276 -15.33 23.49 18.42
C ASP A 276 -16.43 22.79 19.21
N LYS A 277 -16.54 23.08 20.50
CA LYS A 277 -17.45 22.42 21.43
C LYS A 277 -18.93 22.60 21.11
N ASN A 278 -19.28 23.44 20.14
CA ASN A 278 -20.64 23.85 19.80
C ASN A 278 -21.16 23.30 18.46
N VAL A 279 -20.46 22.34 17.83
CA VAL A 279 -20.94 21.76 16.56
C VAL A 279 -21.99 20.70 16.83
N VAL A 280 -23.16 20.83 16.19
CA VAL A 280 -24.25 19.86 16.26
C VAL A 280 -23.80 18.54 15.64
N PRO A 281 -23.93 17.40 16.34
CA PRO A 281 -23.57 16.10 15.78
C PRO A 281 -24.48 15.77 14.58
N LEU A 282 -23.88 15.20 13.54
CA LEU A 282 -24.57 14.73 12.35
C LEU A 282 -25.12 13.31 12.55
N VAL A 283 -24.34 12.46 13.21
CA VAL A 283 -24.68 11.09 13.59
C VAL A 283 -24.22 10.90 15.03
N SER A 284 -25.01 10.25 15.86
CA SER A 284 -24.60 9.82 17.19
C SER A 284 -25.02 8.39 17.46
N TRP A 285 -24.30 7.72 18.33
CA TRP A 285 -24.63 6.37 18.77
C TRP A 285 -24.38 6.19 20.26
N THR A 286 -25.19 5.34 20.87
CA THR A 286 -24.99 4.86 22.23
C THR A 286 -23.95 3.73 22.25
N GLU A 287 -23.73 3.03 23.34
CA GLU A 287 -22.88 1.85 23.33
C GLU A 287 -23.45 0.82 22.36
N LEU A 288 -22.68 0.48 21.32
CA LEU A 288 -23.06 -0.53 20.32
C LEU A 288 -22.40 -1.86 20.66
N LYS A 289 -23.16 -2.96 20.57
CA LYS A 289 -22.61 -4.31 20.69
C LYS A 289 -23.08 -5.18 19.52
N LYS A 290 -22.16 -6.04 19.06
CA LYS A 290 -22.42 -7.07 18.06
C LYS A 290 -21.70 -8.36 18.47
N ASN A 291 -22.44 -9.47 18.51
CA ASN A 291 -21.90 -10.77 18.88
C ASN A 291 -22.04 -11.74 17.71
N TYR A 292 -20.96 -12.45 17.45
CA TYR A 292 -20.89 -13.58 16.55
C TYR A 292 -20.47 -14.82 17.36
N PRO A 293 -20.58 -16.04 16.83
CA PRO A 293 -20.21 -17.25 17.56
C PRO A 293 -18.79 -17.24 18.11
N GLN A 294 -17.85 -16.58 17.42
CA GLN A 294 -16.43 -16.58 17.80
C GLN A 294 -15.87 -15.17 18.05
N PHE A 295 -16.66 -14.12 17.82
CA PHE A 295 -16.18 -12.74 17.95
C PHE A 295 -17.23 -11.84 18.58
N SER A 296 -16.83 -10.93 19.46
CA SER A 296 -17.69 -9.90 20.02
C SER A 296 -17.10 -8.50 19.77
N LEU A 297 -17.96 -7.56 19.39
CA LEU A 297 -17.62 -6.16 19.22
C LEU A 297 -18.38 -5.31 20.23
N SER A 298 -17.67 -4.39 20.90
CA SER A 298 -18.25 -3.30 21.69
C SER A 298 -17.67 -1.97 21.19
N VAL A 299 -18.54 -0.99 20.92
CA VAL A 299 -18.13 0.37 20.54
C VAL A 299 -18.69 1.35 21.53
N SER A 300 -17.82 2.15 22.13
CA SER A 300 -18.21 3.19 23.09
C SER A 300 -19.10 4.23 22.44
N PRO A 301 -20.00 4.90 23.21
CA PRO A 301 -20.80 5.99 22.69
C PRO A 301 -19.95 7.05 21.98
N GLY A 302 -20.44 7.54 20.86
CA GLY A 302 -19.69 8.50 20.03
C GLY A 302 -20.59 9.31 19.13
N ARG A 303 -19.96 10.22 18.38
CA ARG A 303 -20.65 11.10 17.44
C ARG A 303 -19.76 11.50 16.28
N LEU A 304 -20.36 11.79 15.13
CA LEU A 304 -19.70 12.38 13.96
C LEU A 304 -20.15 13.83 13.83
N LEU A 305 -19.20 14.70 13.53
CA LEU A 305 -19.45 16.11 13.30
C LEU A 305 -19.53 16.39 11.79
N LYS A 306 -20.26 17.45 11.43
CA LYS A 306 -20.37 17.86 10.04
C LYS A 306 -19.03 18.41 9.53
N GLY A 307 -18.59 17.93 8.38
CA GLY A 307 -17.39 18.45 7.70
C GLY A 307 -16.08 17.85 8.18
N GLU A 308 -16.10 16.77 8.98
CA GLU A 308 -14.91 16.09 9.45
C GLU A 308 -14.62 14.79 8.69
N VAL A 309 -13.36 14.40 8.69
CA VAL A 309 -12.90 13.06 8.32
C VAL A 309 -12.44 12.33 9.57
N VAL A 310 -13.13 11.23 9.90
CA VAL A 310 -12.77 10.36 11.03
C VAL A 310 -11.99 9.17 10.51
N GLY A 311 -10.72 9.07 10.87
CA GLY A 311 -9.91 7.89 10.61
C GLY A 311 -10.24 6.76 11.60
N VAL A 312 -10.23 5.52 11.14
CA VAL A 312 -10.42 4.33 11.98
C VAL A 312 -9.19 3.47 11.89
N VAL A 313 -8.52 3.27 13.02
CA VAL A 313 -7.27 2.52 13.12
C VAL A 313 -7.37 1.39 14.14
N GLY A 314 -6.53 0.35 13.99
CA GLY A 314 -6.49 -0.81 14.88
C GLY A 314 -6.00 -2.06 14.15
N GLU A 315 -5.68 -3.12 14.91
CA GLU A 315 -5.24 -4.41 14.38
C GLU A 315 -6.34 -5.06 13.50
N ASN A 316 -5.95 -6.00 12.65
CA ASN A 316 -6.91 -6.79 11.86
C ASN A 316 -7.84 -7.60 12.78
N ALA A 317 -9.03 -7.91 12.29
CA ALA A 317 -10.04 -8.68 13.03
C ALA A 317 -10.44 -8.12 14.41
N THR A 318 -10.32 -6.79 14.64
CA THR A 318 -10.81 -6.09 15.83
C THR A 318 -12.20 -5.43 15.64
N GLY A 319 -12.84 -5.64 14.48
CA GLY A 319 -14.22 -5.22 14.24
C GLY A 319 -14.39 -3.86 13.54
N LYS A 320 -13.33 -3.27 12.96
CA LYS A 320 -13.41 -1.99 12.21
C LYS A 320 -14.45 -2.05 11.09
N THR A 321 -14.33 -3.01 10.19
CA THR A 321 -15.29 -3.23 9.09
C THR A 321 -16.71 -3.52 9.60
N THR A 322 -16.84 -4.26 10.70
CA THR A 322 -18.15 -4.55 11.33
C THR A 322 -18.81 -3.25 11.80
N PHE A 323 -18.08 -2.38 12.46
CA PHE A 323 -18.59 -1.07 12.89
C PHE A 323 -19.07 -0.23 11.70
N VAL A 324 -18.26 -0.16 10.64
CA VAL A 324 -18.63 0.60 9.43
C VAL A 324 -19.89 0.00 8.77
N LYS A 325 -20.02 -1.33 8.69
CA LYS A 325 -21.21 -2.00 8.17
C LYS A 325 -22.46 -1.72 9.03
N ILE A 326 -22.30 -1.65 10.35
CA ILE A 326 -23.39 -1.28 11.26
C ILE A 326 -23.84 0.16 10.98
N LEU A 327 -22.92 1.11 10.87
CA LEU A 327 -23.25 2.49 10.53
C LEU A 327 -23.88 2.62 9.13
N ALA A 328 -23.43 1.80 8.18
CA ALA A 328 -23.99 1.76 6.82
C ALA A 328 -25.39 1.11 6.75
N GLY A 329 -25.86 0.51 7.85
CA GLY A 329 -27.11 -0.24 7.85
C GLY A 329 -27.05 -1.58 7.11
N VAL A 330 -25.87 -2.02 6.70
CA VAL A 330 -25.63 -3.32 6.05
C VAL A 330 -25.73 -4.45 7.06
N GLU A 331 -25.38 -4.17 8.30
CA GLU A 331 -25.41 -5.10 9.42
C GLU A 331 -26.12 -4.46 10.61
N LYS A 332 -26.90 -5.26 11.35
CA LYS A 332 -27.65 -4.78 12.51
C LYS A 332 -26.88 -5.09 13.79
N GLN A 333 -26.76 -4.09 14.67
CA GLN A 333 -26.23 -4.27 16.03
C GLN A 333 -27.20 -5.07 16.90
N ASP A 334 -26.67 -5.75 17.93
CA ASP A 334 -27.46 -6.50 18.92
C ASP A 334 -27.90 -5.62 20.09
N LEU A 335 -27.11 -4.58 20.40
CA LEU A 335 -27.40 -3.61 21.45
C LEU A 335 -26.99 -2.22 21.00
N GLY A 336 -27.73 -1.24 21.49
CA GLY A 336 -27.47 0.19 21.27
C GLY A 336 -28.29 0.76 20.13
N GLU A 337 -28.28 2.09 20.02
CA GLU A 337 -29.05 2.87 19.06
C GLU A 337 -28.14 3.81 18.30
N ILE A 338 -28.48 4.02 17.03
CA ILE A 338 -27.82 4.99 16.15
C ILE A 338 -28.87 6.02 15.78
N ASP A 339 -28.65 7.26 16.21
CA ASP A 339 -29.46 8.39 15.76
C ASP A 339 -28.84 8.92 14.47
N SER A 340 -29.34 8.42 13.35
CA SER A 340 -28.96 8.89 12.02
C SER A 340 -30.17 9.11 11.15
N ARG A 341 -30.42 10.38 10.81
CA ARG A 341 -31.41 10.79 9.79
C ARG A 341 -30.73 11.15 8.46
N VAL A 342 -29.51 10.61 8.25
CA VAL A 342 -28.61 10.99 7.16
C VAL A 342 -28.55 9.91 6.09
N LYS A 343 -28.29 10.34 4.86
CA LYS A 343 -27.99 9.44 3.76
C LYS A 343 -26.51 9.03 3.83
N ILE A 344 -26.24 7.75 3.63
CA ILE A 344 -24.90 7.18 3.75
C ILE A 344 -24.52 6.51 2.43
N SER A 345 -23.30 6.75 1.98
CA SER A 345 -22.64 5.99 0.91
C SER A 345 -21.56 5.10 1.51
N TYR A 346 -21.53 3.84 1.12
CA TYR A 346 -20.56 2.87 1.62
C TYR A 346 -19.74 2.25 0.49
N LYS A 347 -18.41 2.38 0.57
CA LYS A 347 -17.42 1.66 -0.24
C LYS A 347 -16.87 0.52 0.60
N PRO A 348 -17.20 -0.75 0.27
CA PRO A 348 -16.72 -1.90 1.03
C PRO A 348 -15.24 -2.19 0.78
N GLN A 349 -14.60 -2.94 1.68
CA GLN A 349 -13.22 -3.40 1.55
C GLN A 349 -13.00 -4.20 0.26
N TYR A 350 -13.86 -5.19 0.00
CA TYR A 350 -13.85 -5.97 -1.23
C TYR A 350 -14.85 -5.40 -2.23
N VAL A 351 -14.34 -4.86 -3.30
CA VAL A 351 -15.15 -4.25 -4.36
C VAL A 351 -15.70 -5.34 -5.28
N ARG A 352 -17.02 -5.43 -5.38
CA ARG A 352 -17.71 -6.30 -6.33
C ARG A 352 -18.61 -5.44 -7.20
N LEU A 353 -18.22 -5.25 -8.44
CA LEU A 353 -18.96 -4.49 -9.44
C LEU A 353 -19.34 -5.44 -10.59
N PRO A 354 -20.39 -5.09 -11.38
CA PRO A 354 -20.81 -5.87 -12.54
C PRO A 354 -19.69 -5.96 -13.60
N GLU A 355 -19.06 -7.12 -13.73
CA GLU A 355 -17.86 -7.34 -14.53
C GLU A 355 -18.05 -7.09 -16.03
N GLU A 356 -19.24 -7.43 -16.57
CA GLU A 356 -19.55 -7.33 -17.99
C GLU A 356 -19.90 -5.92 -18.48
N LYS A 357 -20.19 -4.99 -17.55
CA LYS A 357 -20.53 -3.62 -17.92
C LYS A 357 -19.29 -2.81 -18.28
N LYS A 358 -19.46 -1.87 -19.22
CA LYS A 358 -18.46 -0.80 -19.40
C LYS A 358 -18.43 0.11 -18.18
N VAL A 359 -17.28 0.67 -17.90
CA VAL A 359 -17.09 1.61 -16.78
C VAL A 359 -18.06 2.80 -16.90
N TYR A 360 -18.18 3.39 -18.09
CA TYR A 360 -19.06 4.52 -18.35
C TYR A 360 -20.52 4.18 -18.04
N ASP A 361 -21.03 3.05 -18.55
CA ASP A 361 -22.43 2.63 -18.34
C ASP A 361 -22.72 2.35 -16.87
N LEU A 362 -21.76 1.70 -16.17
CA LEU A 362 -21.89 1.44 -14.74
C LEU A 362 -22.01 2.73 -13.93
N VAL A 363 -21.17 3.72 -14.24
CA VAL A 363 -21.14 4.98 -13.49
C VAL A 363 -22.41 5.79 -13.73
N ILE A 364 -22.93 5.81 -14.94
CA ILE A 364 -24.24 6.43 -15.24
C ILE A 364 -25.37 5.76 -14.46
N ASP A 365 -25.40 4.42 -14.44
CA ASP A 365 -26.42 3.67 -13.70
C ASP A 365 -26.39 3.96 -12.19
N GLU A 366 -25.19 4.06 -11.61
CA GLU A 366 -24.98 4.28 -10.17
C GLU A 366 -25.18 5.74 -9.74
N LEU A 367 -24.74 6.70 -10.55
CA LEU A 367 -24.72 8.12 -10.20
C LEU A 367 -25.83 8.93 -10.86
N LYS A 368 -26.38 8.46 -11.97
CA LYS A 368 -27.43 9.16 -12.75
C LYS A 368 -27.00 10.60 -13.06
N GLU A 369 -27.85 11.58 -12.74
CA GLU A 369 -27.61 13.00 -12.98
C GLU A 369 -26.33 13.53 -12.28
N ASN A 370 -25.90 12.91 -11.18
CA ASN A 370 -24.70 13.33 -10.46
C ASN A 370 -23.41 13.11 -11.29
N PHE A 371 -23.43 12.21 -12.28
CA PHE A 371 -22.28 12.02 -13.16
C PHE A 371 -22.02 13.22 -14.06
N GLU A 372 -23.09 13.92 -14.48
CA GLU A 372 -22.98 15.12 -15.31
C GLU A 372 -22.61 16.38 -14.52
N ASP A 373 -22.58 16.29 -13.19
CA ASP A 373 -22.19 17.41 -12.34
C ASP A 373 -20.72 17.79 -12.60
N SER A 374 -20.50 19.05 -12.95
CA SER A 374 -19.16 19.59 -13.20
C SER A 374 -18.22 19.50 -12.00
N PHE A 375 -18.78 19.60 -10.79
CA PHE A 375 -18.00 19.44 -9.56
C PHE A 375 -17.46 18.00 -9.44
N PHE A 376 -18.33 16.99 -9.66
CA PHE A 376 -17.89 15.59 -9.64
C PHE A 376 -16.81 15.32 -10.70
N LYS A 377 -17.02 15.77 -11.94
CA LYS A 377 -16.05 15.59 -13.02
C LYS A 377 -14.70 16.22 -12.68
N ASN A 378 -14.68 17.46 -12.24
CA ASN A 378 -13.44 18.19 -12.00
C ASN A 378 -12.73 17.81 -10.68
N GLU A 379 -13.45 17.42 -9.64
CA GLU A 379 -12.86 17.14 -8.33
C GLU A 379 -12.58 15.66 -8.08
N ILE A 380 -13.25 14.75 -8.81
CA ILE A 380 -13.15 13.30 -8.59
C ILE A 380 -12.74 12.57 -9.87
N TRP A 381 -13.54 12.66 -10.94
CA TRP A 381 -13.40 11.82 -12.13
C TRP A 381 -12.08 12.06 -12.87
N GLU A 382 -11.80 13.29 -13.25
CA GLU A 382 -10.56 13.67 -13.96
C GLU A 382 -9.31 13.51 -13.06
N PRO A 383 -9.29 13.94 -11.77
CA PRO A 383 -8.13 13.71 -10.92
C PRO A 383 -7.81 12.24 -10.64
N LEU A 384 -8.81 11.35 -10.64
CA LEU A 384 -8.60 9.90 -10.55
C LEU A 384 -8.21 9.26 -11.88
N LYS A 385 -8.16 10.04 -12.99
CA LYS A 385 -7.83 9.56 -14.35
C LYS A 385 -8.74 8.44 -14.85
N LEU A 386 -9.99 8.43 -14.43
CA LEU A 386 -10.95 7.38 -14.76
C LEU A 386 -11.46 7.49 -16.20
N ARG A 387 -11.30 8.65 -16.84
CA ARG A 387 -11.63 8.87 -18.25
C ARG A 387 -10.89 7.90 -19.18
N GLU A 388 -9.69 7.49 -18.82
CA GLU A 388 -8.89 6.54 -19.60
C GLU A 388 -9.55 5.14 -19.67
N PHE A 389 -10.45 4.83 -18.76
CA PHE A 389 -11.11 3.53 -18.62
C PHE A 389 -12.59 3.53 -19.03
N GLU A 390 -13.16 4.65 -19.48
CA GLU A 390 -14.60 4.78 -19.75
C GLU A 390 -15.15 3.69 -20.68
N GLU A 391 -14.39 3.36 -21.74
CA GLU A 391 -14.77 2.35 -22.73
C GLU A 391 -14.39 0.92 -22.36
N ALA A 392 -13.59 0.73 -21.30
CA ALA A 392 -13.18 -0.59 -20.85
C ALA A 392 -14.30 -1.30 -20.10
N LYS A 393 -14.32 -2.63 -20.12
CA LYS A 393 -15.15 -3.41 -19.22
C LYS A 393 -14.58 -3.36 -17.80
N VAL A 394 -15.46 -3.48 -16.81
CA VAL A 394 -15.06 -3.53 -15.39
C VAL A 394 -14.13 -4.71 -15.14
N SER A 395 -14.35 -5.87 -15.80
CA SER A 395 -13.46 -7.05 -15.75
C SER A 395 -12.02 -6.79 -16.21
N ASP A 396 -11.83 -5.81 -17.08
CA ASP A 396 -10.53 -5.53 -17.70
C ASP A 396 -9.70 -4.53 -16.87
N LEU A 397 -10.31 -3.96 -15.81
CA LEU A 397 -9.61 -3.04 -14.93
C LEU A 397 -8.59 -3.75 -14.06
N PRO A 398 -7.37 -3.21 -13.94
CA PRO A 398 -6.44 -3.66 -12.91
C PRO A 398 -7.01 -3.38 -11.52
N GLY A 399 -6.61 -4.15 -10.50
CA GLY A 399 -7.12 -4.00 -9.13
C GLY A 399 -7.11 -2.57 -8.60
N GLY A 400 -6.07 -1.78 -8.91
CA GLY A 400 -6.02 -0.36 -8.58
C GLY A 400 -7.06 0.48 -9.33
N GLY A 401 -7.34 0.18 -10.60
CA GLY A 401 -8.37 0.85 -11.40
C GLY A 401 -9.77 0.58 -10.84
N LEU A 402 -10.05 -0.68 -10.48
CA LEU A 402 -11.30 -1.08 -9.84
C LEU A 402 -11.51 -0.36 -8.49
N GLN A 403 -10.45 -0.20 -7.73
CA GLN A 403 -10.46 0.53 -6.45
C GLN A 403 -10.78 2.02 -6.66
N LEU A 404 -10.13 2.67 -7.63
CA LEU A 404 -10.39 4.08 -7.97
C LEU A 404 -11.82 4.29 -8.45
N LEU A 405 -12.35 3.37 -9.26
CA LEU A 405 -13.74 3.39 -9.73
C LEU A 405 -14.72 3.29 -8.56
N ALA A 406 -14.49 2.36 -7.62
CA ALA A 406 -15.34 2.21 -6.44
C ALA A 406 -15.34 3.46 -5.54
N ILE A 407 -14.18 4.11 -5.38
CA ILE A 407 -14.07 5.38 -4.64
C ILE A 407 -14.85 6.48 -5.36
N ALA A 408 -14.70 6.60 -6.69
CA ALA A 408 -15.42 7.60 -7.48
C ALA A 408 -16.94 7.42 -7.37
N ILE A 409 -17.44 6.19 -7.52
CA ILE A 409 -18.87 5.89 -7.37
C ILE A 409 -19.35 6.23 -5.96
N ALA A 410 -18.57 5.89 -4.92
CA ALA A 410 -18.96 6.20 -3.55
C ALA A 410 -19.04 7.71 -3.30
N LEU A 411 -18.03 8.48 -3.72
CA LEU A 411 -17.98 9.93 -3.54
C LEU A 411 -18.96 10.69 -4.46
N GLY A 412 -19.34 10.13 -5.61
CA GLY A 412 -20.28 10.74 -6.55
C GLY A 412 -21.73 10.69 -6.08
N LYS A 413 -22.06 9.89 -5.06
CA LYS A 413 -23.41 9.83 -4.49
C LYS A 413 -23.70 11.09 -3.66
N SER A 414 -24.88 11.69 -3.84
CA SER A 414 -25.29 12.85 -3.04
C SER A 414 -25.83 12.41 -1.66
N VAL A 415 -24.91 12.32 -0.69
CA VAL A 415 -25.17 11.84 0.67
C VAL A 415 -24.52 12.75 1.72
N ASP A 416 -24.82 12.51 2.99
CA ASP A 416 -24.28 13.28 4.10
C ASP A 416 -22.99 12.69 4.67
N VAL A 417 -22.89 11.36 4.66
CA VAL A 417 -21.76 10.60 5.22
C VAL A 417 -21.23 9.59 4.22
N TYR A 418 -19.93 9.58 4.05
CA TYR A 418 -19.18 8.62 3.24
C TYR A 418 -18.41 7.65 4.13
N LEU A 419 -18.65 6.37 3.97
CA LEU A 419 -17.95 5.30 4.66
C LEU A 419 -17.02 4.62 3.67
N LEU A 420 -15.72 4.73 3.87
CA LEU A 420 -14.69 4.20 2.97
C LEU A 420 -13.84 3.17 3.72
N ASP A 421 -13.99 1.90 3.36
CA ASP A 421 -13.26 0.79 3.98
C ASP A 421 -12.07 0.41 3.10
N GLU A 422 -10.86 0.64 3.60
CA GLU A 422 -9.57 0.45 2.95
C GLU A 422 -9.48 1.08 1.54
N PRO A 423 -9.65 2.40 1.40
CA PRO A 423 -9.57 3.06 0.09
C PRO A 423 -8.15 3.06 -0.50
N SER A 424 -7.10 2.89 0.29
CA SER A 424 -5.71 2.83 -0.19
C SER A 424 -5.28 1.46 -0.72
N ALA A 425 -6.08 0.41 -0.50
CA ALA A 425 -5.77 -0.95 -0.93
C ALA A 425 -5.55 -1.03 -2.46
N TYR A 426 -4.61 -1.88 -2.91
CA TYR A 426 -4.24 -2.07 -4.32
C TYR A 426 -3.69 -0.85 -5.05
N LEU A 427 -3.51 0.28 -4.37
CA LEU A 427 -2.96 1.51 -4.95
C LEU A 427 -1.46 1.61 -4.69
N ASP A 428 -0.71 2.06 -5.70
CA ASP A 428 0.68 2.45 -5.49
C ASP A 428 0.78 3.73 -4.65
N SER A 429 1.97 4.03 -4.14
CA SER A 429 2.20 5.16 -3.24
C SER A 429 1.76 6.51 -3.83
N ALA A 430 1.89 6.72 -5.15
CA ALA A 430 1.45 7.97 -5.78
C ALA A 430 -0.08 8.07 -5.84
N LYS A 431 -0.75 6.97 -6.20
CA LYS A 431 -2.21 6.91 -6.25
C LYS A 431 -2.82 7.02 -4.84
N ARG A 432 -2.21 6.38 -3.81
CA ARG A 432 -2.63 6.55 -2.40
C ARG A 432 -2.63 8.01 -1.98
N ILE A 433 -1.53 8.71 -2.23
CA ILE A 433 -1.41 10.14 -1.90
C ILE A 433 -2.44 10.98 -2.68
N SER A 434 -2.64 10.69 -3.96
CA SER A 434 -3.63 11.40 -4.78
C SER A 434 -5.05 11.19 -4.27
N VAL A 435 -5.42 9.97 -3.92
CA VAL A 435 -6.73 9.63 -3.34
C VAL A 435 -6.91 10.31 -1.99
N ALA A 436 -5.90 10.30 -1.11
CA ALA A 436 -5.95 11.01 0.15
C ALA A 436 -6.26 12.51 -0.04
N LYS A 437 -5.56 13.15 -0.98
CA LYS A 437 -5.78 14.57 -1.32
C LYS A 437 -7.18 14.81 -1.89
N ILE A 438 -7.67 13.94 -2.76
CA ILE A 438 -9.01 14.06 -3.37
C ILE A 438 -10.09 13.94 -2.30
N ILE A 439 -10.03 12.92 -1.43
CA ILE A 439 -10.99 12.73 -0.34
C ILE A 439 -11.00 13.95 0.58
N ARG A 440 -9.82 14.40 1.02
CA ARG A 440 -9.70 15.57 1.91
C ARG A 440 -10.31 16.81 1.29
N ARG A 441 -9.91 17.15 0.06
CA ARG A 441 -10.41 18.31 -0.68
C ARG A 441 -11.92 18.24 -0.93
N PHE A 442 -12.42 17.05 -1.27
CA PHE A 442 -13.86 16.83 -1.48
C PHE A 442 -14.66 17.12 -0.21
N ILE A 443 -14.24 16.59 0.94
CA ILE A 443 -14.92 16.81 2.23
C ILE A 443 -14.84 18.29 2.64
N GLU A 444 -13.69 18.93 2.47
CA GLU A 444 -13.52 20.37 2.77
C GLU A 444 -14.44 21.26 1.95
N LYS A 445 -14.61 20.96 0.65
CA LYS A 445 -15.45 21.74 -0.27
C LYS A 445 -16.95 21.50 -0.05
N THR A 446 -17.33 20.24 0.18
CA THR A 446 -18.75 19.86 0.31
C THR A 446 -19.29 20.02 1.72
N LYS A 447 -18.41 20.17 2.72
CA LYS A 447 -18.77 20.15 4.15
C LYS A 447 -19.55 18.89 4.55
N ARG A 448 -19.31 17.78 3.83
CA ARG A 448 -19.83 16.45 4.15
C ARG A 448 -18.89 15.78 5.16
N THR A 449 -19.26 14.60 5.65
CA THR A 449 -18.48 13.86 6.65
C THR A 449 -18.02 12.53 6.06
N ALA A 450 -16.81 12.10 6.41
CA ALA A 450 -16.32 10.77 6.02
C ALA A 450 -15.79 9.99 7.23
N ILE A 451 -16.00 8.67 7.19
CA ILE A 451 -15.26 7.70 8.01
C ILE A 451 -14.38 6.89 7.07
N VAL A 452 -13.11 6.79 7.41
CA VAL A 452 -12.12 6.09 6.59
C VAL A 452 -11.37 5.08 7.44
N VAL A 453 -11.54 3.81 7.13
CA VAL A 453 -10.77 2.71 7.70
C VAL A 453 -9.56 2.47 6.81
N ASP A 454 -8.36 2.56 7.33
CA ASP A 454 -7.16 2.24 6.56
C ASP A 454 -6.01 1.78 7.46
N HIS A 455 -5.07 1.03 6.88
CA HIS A 455 -3.85 0.55 7.54
C HIS A 455 -2.61 1.39 7.20
N ASP A 456 -2.71 2.25 6.19
CA ASP A 456 -1.63 3.16 5.82
C ASP A 456 -1.65 4.40 6.72
N VAL A 457 -0.65 4.48 7.60
CA VAL A 457 -0.55 5.58 8.58
C VAL A 457 -0.38 6.94 7.90
N TYR A 458 0.33 7.00 6.77
CA TYR A 458 0.47 8.26 6.03
C TYR A 458 -0.86 8.69 5.42
N PHE A 459 -1.61 7.73 4.88
CA PHE A 459 -2.94 8.00 4.34
C PHE A 459 -3.86 8.55 5.43
N ILE A 460 -3.94 7.90 6.58
CA ILE A 460 -4.77 8.33 7.72
C ILE A 460 -4.30 9.71 8.24
N ASP A 461 -2.99 9.93 8.40
CA ASP A 461 -2.45 11.21 8.88
C ASP A 461 -2.74 12.37 7.90
N LEU A 462 -2.79 12.10 6.60
CA LEU A 462 -3.08 13.10 5.57
C LEU A 462 -4.54 13.54 5.53
N ILE A 463 -5.48 12.65 5.86
CA ILE A 463 -6.90 12.93 5.62
C ILE A 463 -7.71 13.18 6.88
N SER A 464 -7.31 12.68 8.05
CA SER A 464 -8.16 12.62 9.23
C SER A 464 -8.09 13.88 10.09
N ASP A 465 -9.22 14.30 10.63
CA ASP A 465 -9.35 15.35 11.65
C ASP A 465 -9.39 14.74 13.06
N SER A 466 -9.95 13.54 13.16
CA SER A 466 -10.10 12.79 14.41
C SER A 466 -9.94 11.28 14.16
N LEU A 467 -9.76 10.51 15.22
CA LEU A 467 -9.51 9.07 15.13
C LEU A 467 -10.41 8.26 16.06
N MET A 468 -10.95 7.17 15.52
CA MET A 468 -11.44 6.04 16.30
C MET A 468 -10.36 4.96 16.40
N VAL A 469 -10.18 4.41 17.59
CA VAL A 469 -9.18 3.39 17.85
C VAL A 469 -9.87 2.08 18.22
N PHE A 470 -9.55 1.03 17.47
CA PHE A 470 -10.01 -0.33 17.71
C PHE A 470 -8.89 -1.17 18.31
N GLU A 471 -9.17 -1.76 19.47
CA GLU A 471 -8.25 -2.59 20.25
C GLU A 471 -8.94 -3.87 20.72
N GLY A 472 -8.19 -4.88 21.12
CA GLY A 472 -8.74 -6.14 21.63
C GLY A 472 -7.87 -7.33 21.27
N LYS A 473 -8.49 -8.52 21.25
CA LYS A 473 -7.85 -9.75 20.80
C LYS A 473 -8.39 -10.11 19.43
N PRO A 474 -7.55 -10.05 18.37
CA PRO A 474 -7.96 -10.35 17.01
C PRO A 474 -8.79 -11.64 16.88
N GLY A 475 -9.94 -11.56 16.22
CA GLY A 475 -10.83 -12.71 16.00
C GLY A 475 -11.61 -13.19 17.24
N VAL A 476 -11.42 -12.60 18.41
CA VAL A 476 -12.11 -12.99 19.66
C VAL A 476 -12.97 -11.87 20.19
N TYR A 477 -12.38 -10.71 20.44
CA TYR A 477 -13.14 -9.53 20.83
C TYR A 477 -12.48 -8.24 20.33
N GLY A 478 -13.31 -7.23 20.07
CA GLY A 478 -12.88 -5.91 19.70
C GLY A 478 -13.60 -4.83 20.50
N LYS A 479 -12.90 -3.73 20.76
CA LYS A 479 -13.44 -2.56 21.42
C LYS A 479 -13.08 -1.30 20.62
N GLY A 480 -14.10 -0.62 20.10
CA GLY A 480 -13.96 0.67 19.43
C GLY A 480 -14.15 1.82 20.41
N THR A 481 -13.27 2.81 20.36
CA THR A 481 -13.34 4.01 21.21
C THR A 481 -13.03 5.26 20.41
N GLY A 482 -13.57 6.40 20.80
CA GLY A 482 -13.44 7.68 20.13
C GLY A 482 -14.77 8.18 19.53
N PRO A 483 -14.77 9.17 18.62
CA PRO A 483 -13.56 9.81 18.03
C PRO A 483 -12.76 10.63 19.04
N PHE A 484 -11.44 10.55 18.93
CA PHE A 484 -10.46 11.36 19.65
C PHE A 484 -9.85 12.39 18.69
N ASN A 485 -9.27 13.48 19.22
CA ASN A 485 -8.40 14.31 18.37
C ASN A 485 -7.19 13.48 17.88
N MET A 486 -6.55 13.93 16.79
CA MET A 486 -5.45 13.20 16.15
C MET A 486 -4.33 12.82 17.11
N ARG A 487 -3.92 13.74 18.00
CA ARG A 487 -2.83 13.49 18.96
C ARG A 487 -3.19 12.38 19.93
N GLU A 488 -4.35 12.48 20.57
CA GLU A 488 -4.82 11.50 21.55
C GLU A 488 -5.06 10.13 20.91
N GLY A 489 -5.77 10.11 19.77
CA GLY A 489 -6.07 8.87 19.05
C GLY A 489 -4.81 8.17 18.57
N MET A 490 -3.86 8.90 17.97
CA MET A 490 -2.58 8.34 17.53
C MET A 490 -1.74 7.85 18.71
N ASN A 491 -1.63 8.62 19.79
CA ASN A 491 -0.92 8.17 21.01
C ASN A 491 -1.47 6.84 21.53
N ARG A 492 -2.80 6.72 21.60
CA ARG A 492 -3.46 5.50 22.05
C ARG A 492 -3.18 4.33 21.12
N PHE A 493 -3.35 4.53 19.82
CA PHE A 493 -3.08 3.52 18.79
C PHE A 493 -1.63 3.04 18.82
N LEU A 494 -0.67 3.96 18.80
CA LEU A 494 0.76 3.65 18.77
C LEU A 494 1.24 2.99 20.08
N LYS A 495 0.65 3.37 21.21
CA LYS A 495 0.90 2.70 22.50
C LYS A 495 0.49 1.22 22.44
N ASN A 496 -0.67 0.91 21.88
CA ASN A 496 -1.16 -0.46 21.75
C ASN A 496 -0.23 -1.30 20.84
N VAL A 497 0.29 -0.69 19.76
CA VAL A 497 1.23 -1.34 18.84
C VAL A 497 2.66 -1.40 19.42
N GLY A 498 2.98 -0.59 20.44
CA GLY A 498 4.29 -0.55 21.11
C GLY A 498 5.38 0.21 20.36
N ILE A 499 5.02 1.13 19.46
CA ILE A 499 5.93 1.94 18.64
C ILE A 499 5.75 3.42 18.88
N THR A 500 6.79 4.19 18.55
CA THR A 500 6.76 5.64 18.68
C THR A 500 7.03 6.30 17.32
N PHE A 501 6.37 7.42 17.07
CA PHE A 501 6.53 8.23 15.87
C PHE A 501 7.11 9.59 16.21
N ARG A 502 7.96 10.11 15.31
CA ARG A 502 8.42 11.51 15.27
C ARG A 502 8.05 12.14 13.95
N ARG A 503 8.07 13.46 13.88
CA ARG A 503 7.90 14.20 12.64
C ARG A 503 9.25 14.40 11.93
N ASP A 504 9.26 14.27 10.60
CA ASP A 504 10.40 14.66 9.78
C ASP A 504 10.52 16.18 9.72
N ASP A 505 11.74 16.73 9.85
CA ASP A 505 11.96 18.18 9.95
C ASP A 505 11.54 18.93 8.68
N LYS A 506 11.68 18.30 7.50
CA LYS A 506 11.42 18.95 6.21
C LYS A 506 9.96 18.76 5.75
N THR A 507 9.50 17.51 5.69
CA THR A 507 8.20 17.16 5.13
C THR A 507 7.09 17.07 6.17
N LYS A 508 7.44 17.14 7.46
CA LYS A 508 6.53 16.94 8.60
C LYS A 508 5.80 15.60 8.61
N ARG A 509 6.22 14.65 7.77
CA ARG A 509 5.65 13.29 7.74
C ARG A 509 5.94 12.54 9.03
N PRO A 510 5.04 11.65 9.47
CA PRO A 510 5.33 10.78 10.60
C PRO A 510 6.40 9.75 10.23
N ARG A 511 7.36 9.53 11.12
CA ARG A 511 8.43 8.54 10.96
C ARG A 511 8.46 7.61 12.15
N ILE A 512 8.57 6.31 11.90
CA ILE A 512 8.73 5.30 12.94
C ILE A 512 10.13 5.43 13.56
N ASN A 513 10.22 5.50 14.88
CA ASN A 513 11.51 5.42 15.56
C ASN A 513 12.04 3.99 15.56
N LYS A 514 13.34 3.82 15.37
CA LYS A 514 13.97 2.50 15.53
C LYS A 514 13.75 2.03 16.99
N PRO A 515 13.25 0.80 17.20
CA PRO A 515 13.02 0.27 18.53
C PRO A 515 14.29 0.33 19.40
N GLY A 516 14.14 0.78 20.66
CA GLY A 516 15.26 0.95 21.56
C GLY A 516 16.20 2.11 21.28
N SER A 517 15.92 2.95 20.25
CA SER A 517 16.66 4.19 20.04
C SER A 517 16.40 5.19 21.17
N TYR A 518 17.25 6.23 21.28
CA TYR A 518 17.08 7.27 22.28
C TYR A 518 15.67 7.88 22.22
N ASN A 519 15.21 8.29 21.05
CA ASN A 519 13.89 8.88 20.87
C ASN A 519 12.76 7.90 21.23
N ASP A 520 12.87 6.63 20.87
CA ASP A 520 11.86 5.62 21.19
C ASP A 520 11.73 5.44 22.71
N ARG A 521 12.86 5.33 23.41
CA ARG A 521 12.89 5.20 24.88
C ARG A 521 12.36 6.44 25.58
N GLU A 522 12.80 7.62 25.15
CA GLU A 522 12.37 8.89 25.73
C GLU A 522 10.86 9.10 25.59
N GLN A 523 10.33 8.87 24.39
CA GLN A 523 8.90 9.02 24.12
C GLN A 523 8.05 8.01 24.91
N LYS A 524 8.49 6.75 25.01
CA LYS A 524 7.81 5.74 25.83
C LYS A 524 7.80 6.09 27.31
N ASN A 525 8.92 6.60 27.84
CA ASN A 525 9.02 7.05 29.22
C ASN A 525 8.09 8.23 29.54
N LYS A 526 7.91 9.15 28.56
CA LYS A 526 6.98 10.28 28.68
C LYS A 526 5.52 9.90 28.43
N GLY A 527 5.26 8.69 27.90
CA GLY A 527 3.93 8.29 27.46
C GLY A 527 3.45 9.00 26.18
N GLU A 528 4.36 9.63 25.44
CA GLU A 528 4.10 10.38 24.21
C GLU A 528 4.56 9.60 22.97
N TYR A 529 3.72 8.69 22.48
CA TYR A 529 4.06 7.81 21.35
C TYR A 529 3.98 8.52 19.99
N TYR A 530 3.21 9.60 19.91
CA TYR A 530 3.05 10.42 18.71
C TYR A 530 3.53 11.84 19.01
N TYR A 531 4.71 12.15 18.50
CA TYR A 531 5.31 13.47 18.68
C TYR A 531 4.89 14.41 17.55
N LEU A 532 4.34 15.57 17.91
CA LEU A 532 3.95 16.63 16.99
C LEU A 532 5.10 17.60 16.72
#